data_da2a5fa46a780326e16777b73d70bef1
#
_entry.id   da2a5fa46a780326e16777b73d70bef1
#
_cell.length_a   1.000
_cell.length_b   1.000
_cell.length_c   1.000
_cell.angle_alpha   90.00
_cell.angle_beta   90.00
_cell.angle_gamma   90.00
#
_symmetry.space_group_name_H-M   'P 1'
#
loop_
_entity.id
_entity.type
_entity.pdbx_description
1 polymer ?
#
loop_
_entity_poly.entity_id
_entity_poly.type
_entity_poly.pdbx_seq_one_letter_code
_entity_poly.pdbx_strand_id
1 'polypeptide(L)'
;MAMTGVARSWTQDVSFPRLNLLSWWFYITGAAVAITSLFTGGGPPDTGWTFYVPYSIRTGTNVSLAVFGVFLMGISSTLTGLNFVTTIHRLRAPGMSWFRMPLFVWSLYATGWVQLLATPVVAITLLMLMAERFFGIGFFDPAKGGDPILFEHLFWIYSHPAVYIMILPGMGVVSEIIPVFARRTIFGYKAIAFSSMAIALVGYLVWGHHMFTSGMSDTSRMVFSLLTFLVAVPSGIKVFNWIASLYKGSIQVDAPFLFVMAFIFLFSIGGLTGLVQGALATNVHVHGTYFIVAHFHYVMFGGTVFAFFAALHYWYPKMFGKMYEQRPAKLAWVFLFIGFNLLYFSMFILGWEGMPRRYYDYLPEFNTPNLISTIGSWVLAAGLFIMFYNLIHALFTGEKAASNPWEAATLEWQTASPPPTENFEKIPEVTKGPYQFR
;
A
#
# COMPACT_ATOMS: atom_id res chain seq x y z
N MET A 1 -6.03 -12.87 -1.41
CA MET A 1 -7.27 -13.64 -1.33
C MET A 1 -8.47 -12.77 -0.91
N ALA A 2 -8.47 -12.04 0.20
CA ALA A 2 -9.63 -11.21 0.59
C ALA A 2 -9.97 -10.12 -0.45
N MET A 3 -9.00 -9.41 -1.01
CA MET A 3 -9.24 -8.41 -2.05
C MET A 3 -9.77 -9.01 -3.37
N THR A 4 -9.34 -10.22 -3.74
CA THR A 4 -9.89 -10.92 -4.89
C THR A 4 -11.31 -11.41 -4.64
N GLY A 5 -11.67 -11.80 -3.41
CA GLY A 5 -13.03 -12.15 -3.03
C GLY A 5 -14.00 -10.96 -3.17
N VAL A 6 -13.59 -9.78 -2.72
CA VAL A 6 -14.40 -8.55 -2.89
C VAL A 6 -14.48 -8.14 -4.36
N ALA A 7 -13.39 -8.25 -5.13
CA ALA A 7 -13.43 -8.01 -6.57
C ALA A 7 -14.34 -9.01 -7.31
N ARG A 8 -14.42 -10.25 -6.85
CA ARG A 8 -15.33 -11.26 -7.39
C ARG A 8 -16.80 -10.93 -7.14
N SER A 9 -17.14 -10.24 -6.07
CA SER A 9 -18.54 -9.90 -5.76
C SER A 9 -19.25 -9.00 -6.78
N TRP A 10 -18.50 -8.42 -7.73
CA TRP A 10 -19.05 -7.60 -8.83
C TRP A 10 -19.13 -8.33 -10.16
N THR A 11 -18.66 -9.56 -10.20
CA THR A 11 -18.68 -10.48 -11.34
C THR A 11 -18.83 -11.91 -10.82
N GLN A 12 -19.07 -12.89 -11.70
CA GLN A 12 -19.04 -14.30 -11.31
C GLN A 12 -17.63 -14.76 -10.94
N ASP A 13 -16.62 -14.32 -11.72
CA ASP A 13 -15.20 -14.55 -11.44
C ASP A 13 -14.35 -13.47 -12.12
N VAL A 14 -13.03 -13.50 -11.91
CA VAL A 14 -12.06 -12.69 -12.64
C VAL A 14 -11.91 -13.19 -14.09
N SER A 15 -11.44 -12.33 -15.01
CA SER A 15 -11.31 -12.69 -16.43
C SER A 15 -10.41 -13.90 -16.68
N PHE A 16 -9.36 -14.07 -15.87
CA PHE A 16 -8.40 -15.15 -16.02
C PHE A 16 -8.18 -15.88 -14.68
N PRO A 17 -9.11 -16.80 -14.26
CA PRO A 17 -9.00 -17.48 -12.97
C PRO A 17 -7.71 -18.32 -12.81
N ARG A 18 -7.31 -19.02 -13.89
CA ARG A 18 -6.07 -19.82 -13.88
C ARG A 18 -4.83 -18.94 -13.78
N LEU A 19 -4.82 -17.79 -14.43
CA LEU A 19 -3.74 -16.81 -14.34
C LEU A 19 -3.65 -16.21 -12.93
N ASN A 20 -4.81 -15.98 -12.29
CA ASN A 20 -4.89 -15.53 -10.91
C ASN A 20 -4.28 -16.57 -9.94
N LEU A 21 -4.57 -17.85 -10.14
CA LEU A 21 -3.94 -18.93 -9.38
C LEU A 21 -2.43 -18.99 -9.63
N LEU A 22 -2.00 -18.86 -10.88
CA LEU A 22 -0.59 -18.83 -11.26
C LEU A 22 0.14 -17.67 -10.59
N SER A 23 -0.46 -16.46 -10.56
CA SER A 23 0.11 -15.30 -9.85
C SER A 23 0.30 -15.57 -8.36
N TRP A 24 -0.63 -16.28 -7.73
CA TRP A 24 -0.50 -16.71 -6.34
C TRP A 24 0.69 -17.63 -6.13
N TRP A 25 0.91 -18.61 -7.01
CA TRP A 25 2.04 -19.51 -6.91
C TRP A 25 3.38 -18.79 -7.13
N PHE A 26 3.45 -17.84 -8.07
CA PHE A 26 4.65 -16.99 -8.23
C PHE A 26 4.93 -16.17 -6.97
N TYR A 27 3.89 -15.64 -6.32
CA TYR A 27 4.06 -14.90 -5.08
C TYR A 27 4.61 -15.77 -3.95
N ILE A 28 4.01 -16.94 -3.71
CA ILE A 28 4.45 -17.87 -2.64
C ILE A 28 5.87 -18.39 -2.91
N THR A 29 6.15 -18.80 -4.14
CA THR A 29 7.48 -19.29 -4.52
C THR A 29 8.53 -18.17 -4.39
N GLY A 30 8.21 -16.95 -4.87
CA GLY A 30 9.11 -15.82 -4.75
C GLY A 30 9.39 -15.44 -3.29
N ALA A 31 8.35 -15.42 -2.45
CA ALA A 31 8.50 -15.18 -1.01
C ALA A 31 9.36 -16.27 -0.34
N ALA A 32 9.13 -17.55 -0.64
CA ALA A 32 9.92 -18.63 -0.11
C ALA A 32 11.40 -18.52 -0.50
N VAL A 33 11.70 -18.23 -1.78
CA VAL A 33 13.06 -18.01 -2.26
C VAL A 33 13.71 -16.81 -1.55
N ALA A 34 13.00 -15.70 -1.41
CA ALA A 34 13.51 -14.52 -0.71
C ALA A 34 13.81 -14.83 0.78
N ILE A 35 12.93 -15.56 1.46
CA ILE A 35 13.13 -16.00 2.86
C ILE A 35 14.32 -16.97 2.96
N THR A 36 14.48 -17.87 2.01
CA THR A 36 15.62 -18.81 1.98
C THR A 36 16.96 -18.06 1.96
N SER A 37 17.02 -16.87 1.35
CA SER A 37 18.24 -16.04 1.36
C SER A 37 18.74 -15.66 2.76
N LEU A 38 17.86 -15.69 3.77
CA LEU A 38 18.22 -15.36 5.16
C LEU A 38 18.98 -16.48 5.87
N PHE A 39 18.83 -17.73 5.40
CA PHE A 39 19.29 -18.95 6.09
C PHE A 39 20.36 -19.74 5.33
N THR A 40 20.66 -19.38 4.09
CA THR A 40 21.65 -20.08 3.25
C THR A 40 23.04 -19.48 3.37
N GLY A 41 24.06 -20.21 2.92
CA GLY A 41 25.47 -19.79 2.98
C GLY A 41 25.70 -18.41 2.33
N GLY A 42 26.59 -17.60 2.90
CA GLY A 42 26.82 -16.20 2.52
C GLY A 42 26.11 -15.19 3.41
N GLY A 43 25.11 -15.63 4.20
CA GLY A 43 24.34 -14.76 5.10
C GLY A 43 23.25 -13.94 4.41
N PRO A 44 22.38 -13.30 5.19
CA PRO A 44 21.30 -12.47 4.68
C PRO A 44 21.85 -11.30 3.82
N PRO A 45 21.07 -10.81 2.83
CA PRO A 45 21.46 -9.65 2.04
C PRO A 45 21.71 -8.42 2.93
N ASP A 46 22.88 -7.84 2.84
CA ASP A 46 23.30 -6.66 3.61
C ASP A 46 23.13 -5.34 2.86
N THR A 47 22.52 -5.38 1.68
CA THR A 47 22.31 -4.24 0.78
C THR A 47 21.09 -3.39 1.10
N GLY A 48 20.26 -3.81 2.06
CA GLY A 48 18.91 -3.29 2.23
C GLY A 48 18.03 -3.63 1.02
N TRP A 49 16.75 -3.22 1.07
CA TRP A 49 15.74 -3.57 0.07
C TRP A 49 15.93 -2.90 -1.30
N THR A 50 16.79 -1.86 -1.38
CA THR A 50 17.05 -1.10 -2.62
C THR A 50 18.12 -1.74 -3.50
N PHE A 51 18.92 -2.66 -2.98
CA PHE A 51 19.99 -3.35 -3.71
C PHE A 51 20.95 -2.41 -4.46
N TYR A 52 21.29 -1.25 -3.90
CA TYR A 52 22.12 -0.25 -4.58
C TYR A 52 23.50 -0.78 -4.99
N VAL A 53 23.85 -0.45 -6.21
CA VAL A 53 25.11 -0.77 -6.83
C VAL A 53 26.15 0.36 -6.57
N PRO A 54 27.44 0.10 -6.58
CA PRO A 54 28.09 -1.17 -6.91
C PRO A 54 28.17 -2.16 -5.75
N TYR A 55 27.73 -1.81 -4.53
CA TYR A 55 27.84 -2.67 -3.35
C TYR A 55 27.14 -4.02 -3.54
N SER A 56 25.89 -4.01 -4.01
CA SER A 56 25.10 -5.23 -4.23
C SER A 56 25.71 -6.18 -5.29
N ILE A 57 26.53 -5.67 -6.20
CA ILE A 57 27.26 -6.49 -7.17
C ILE A 57 28.43 -7.21 -6.50
N ARG A 58 29.14 -6.52 -5.57
CA ARG A 58 30.43 -6.95 -5.03
C ARG A 58 30.32 -7.75 -3.73
N THR A 59 29.27 -7.55 -2.95
CA THR A 59 29.10 -8.27 -1.67
C THR A 59 28.95 -9.78 -1.89
N GLY A 60 29.51 -10.58 -0.97
CA GLY A 60 29.41 -12.03 -0.93
C GLY A 60 28.10 -12.57 -0.37
N THR A 61 27.20 -11.70 0.09
CA THR A 61 25.93 -12.11 0.72
C THR A 61 24.89 -12.58 -0.32
N ASN A 62 23.78 -13.18 0.14
CA ASN A 62 22.75 -13.83 -0.70
C ASN A 62 21.85 -12.86 -1.47
N VAL A 63 22.41 -11.79 -2.02
CA VAL A 63 21.68 -10.80 -2.85
C VAL A 63 21.00 -11.49 -4.03
N SER A 64 21.65 -12.42 -4.70
CA SER A 64 21.07 -13.07 -5.90
C SER A 64 19.79 -13.83 -5.59
N LEU A 65 19.70 -14.57 -4.47
CA LEU A 65 18.48 -15.27 -4.07
C LEU A 65 17.36 -14.29 -3.71
N ALA A 66 17.67 -13.25 -2.95
CA ALA A 66 16.68 -12.23 -2.59
C ALA A 66 16.13 -11.53 -3.85
N VAL A 67 17.01 -11.11 -4.76
CA VAL A 67 16.66 -10.47 -6.03
C VAL A 67 15.80 -11.39 -6.91
N PHE A 68 16.15 -12.67 -6.99
CA PHE A 68 15.36 -13.65 -7.75
C PHE A 68 13.97 -13.86 -7.14
N GLY A 69 13.88 -13.92 -5.82
CA GLY A 69 12.58 -13.97 -5.13
C GLY A 69 11.72 -12.74 -5.44
N VAL A 70 12.29 -11.53 -5.40
CA VAL A 70 11.59 -10.28 -5.77
C VAL A 70 11.18 -10.28 -7.24
N PHE A 71 12.02 -10.81 -8.13
CA PHE A 71 11.68 -10.97 -9.55
C PHE A 71 10.45 -11.85 -9.76
N LEU A 72 10.36 -12.99 -9.09
CA LEU A 72 9.17 -13.88 -9.15
C LEU A 72 7.91 -13.18 -8.61
N MET A 73 8.03 -12.44 -7.51
CA MET A 73 6.92 -11.62 -7.00
C MET A 73 6.52 -10.51 -7.97
N GLY A 74 7.45 -9.96 -8.75
CA GLY A 74 7.19 -9.02 -9.84
C GLY A 74 6.32 -9.65 -10.94
N ILE A 75 6.60 -10.88 -11.35
CA ILE A 75 5.74 -11.62 -12.30
C ILE A 75 4.32 -11.74 -11.74
N SER A 76 4.18 -12.13 -10.49
CA SER A 76 2.88 -12.21 -9.79
C SER A 76 2.12 -10.89 -9.86
N SER A 77 2.79 -9.77 -9.57
CA SER A 77 2.22 -8.42 -9.62
C SER A 77 1.70 -8.06 -11.02
N THR A 78 2.49 -8.33 -12.05
CA THR A 78 2.10 -8.07 -13.45
C THR A 78 0.85 -8.88 -13.87
N LEU A 79 0.82 -10.17 -13.53
CA LEU A 79 -0.33 -11.03 -13.82
C LEU A 79 -1.60 -10.57 -13.09
N THR A 80 -1.47 -10.11 -11.86
CA THR A 80 -2.56 -9.54 -11.07
C THR A 80 -3.08 -8.25 -11.70
N GLY A 81 -2.20 -7.34 -12.12
CA GLY A 81 -2.57 -6.10 -12.80
C GLY A 81 -3.33 -6.35 -14.11
N LEU A 82 -2.86 -7.30 -14.93
CA LEU A 82 -3.53 -7.72 -16.15
C LEU A 82 -4.95 -8.22 -15.87
N ASN A 83 -5.10 -9.05 -14.83
CA ASN A 83 -6.38 -9.60 -14.46
C ASN A 83 -7.36 -8.51 -13.98
N PHE A 84 -6.92 -7.57 -13.14
CA PHE A 84 -7.74 -6.46 -12.67
C PHE A 84 -8.24 -5.60 -13.83
N VAL A 85 -7.34 -5.13 -14.70
CA VAL A 85 -7.71 -4.27 -15.83
C VAL A 85 -8.69 -4.99 -16.75
N THR A 86 -8.41 -6.24 -17.12
CA THR A 86 -9.26 -7.00 -18.04
C THR A 86 -10.64 -7.30 -17.43
N THR A 87 -10.70 -7.68 -16.15
CA THR A 87 -11.94 -7.96 -15.45
C THR A 87 -12.83 -6.71 -15.40
N ILE A 88 -12.27 -5.56 -15.06
CA ILE A 88 -13.00 -4.30 -14.98
C ILE A 88 -13.51 -3.85 -16.37
N HIS A 89 -12.76 -4.14 -17.44
CA HIS A 89 -13.23 -3.82 -18.79
C HIS A 89 -14.33 -4.75 -19.30
N ARG A 90 -14.25 -6.05 -19.01
CA ARG A 90 -15.07 -7.07 -19.69
C ARG A 90 -16.19 -7.65 -18.87
N LEU A 91 -16.04 -7.68 -17.53
CA LEU A 91 -16.90 -8.48 -16.66
C LEU A 91 -17.66 -7.64 -15.62
N ARG A 92 -17.84 -6.34 -15.83
CA ARG A 92 -18.73 -5.56 -14.95
C ARG A 92 -20.15 -6.11 -14.98
N ALA A 93 -20.81 -6.11 -13.83
CA ALA A 93 -22.21 -6.51 -13.73
C ALA A 93 -23.11 -5.71 -14.69
N PRO A 94 -24.21 -6.29 -15.19
CA PRO A 94 -25.17 -5.60 -16.06
C PRO A 94 -25.59 -4.25 -15.45
N GLY A 95 -25.61 -3.20 -16.27
CA GLY A 95 -25.94 -1.84 -15.81
C GLY A 95 -24.84 -1.10 -15.05
N MET A 96 -23.73 -1.74 -14.69
CA MET A 96 -22.57 -1.10 -14.04
C MET A 96 -21.74 -0.30 -15.05
N SER A 97 -22.16 0.93 -15.31
CA SER A 97 -21.35 1.89 -16.07
C SER A 97 -20.15 2.37 -15.25
N TRP A 98 -19.18 3.06 -15.89
CA TRP A 98 -17.99 3.59 -15.20
C TRP A 98 -18.33 4.40 -13.94
N PHE A 99 -19.33 5.27 -13.99
CA PHE A 99 -19.71 6.10 -12.85
C PHE A 99 -20.78 5.47 -11.93
N ARG A 100 -21.07 4.19 -12.12
CA ARG A 100 -21.81 3.35 -11.15
C ARG A 100 -20.91 2.34 -10.46
N MET A 101 -19.61 2.34 -10.79
CA MET A 101 -18.62 1.44 -10.24
C MET A 101 -18.17 1.93 -8.85
N PRO A 102 -18.01 1.05 -7.85
CA PRO A 102 -17.47 1.42 -6.54
C PRO A 102 -16.09 2.09 -6.64
N LEU A 103 -15.77 3.01 -5.73
CA LEU A 103 -14.50 3.74 -5.73
C LEU A 103 -13.30 2.85 -5.42
N PHE A 104 -13.52 1.76 -4.69
CA PHE A 104 -12.51 0.72 -4.49
C PHE A 104 -12.12 0.08 -5.82
N VAL A 105 -13.08 -0.18 -6.72
CA VAL A 105 -12.79 -0.71 -8.06
C VAL A 105 -12.01 0.28 -8.91
N TRP A 106 -12.32 1.59 -8.82
CA TRP A 106 -11.54 2.64 -9.47
C TRP A 106 -10.08 2.64 -8.97
N SER A 107 -9.87 2.44 -7.67
CA SER A 107 -8.51 2.37 -7.11
C SER A 107 -7.76 1.12 -7.58
N LEU A 108 -8.43 -0.05 -7.66
CA LEU A 108 -7.85 -1.27 -8.21
C LEU A 108 -7.55 -1.14 -9.71
N TYR A 109 -8.41 -0.44 -10.46
CA TYR A 109 -8.18 -0.15 -11.87
C TYR A 109 -6.92 0.69 -12.08
N ALA A 110 -6.78 1.78 -11.33
CA ALA A 110 -5.58 2.62 -11.33
C ALA A 110 -4.32 1.81 -10.94
N THR A 111 -4.42 1.00 -9.88
CA THR A 111 -3.35 0.11 -9.41
C THR A 111 -2.93 -0.89 -10.50
N GLY A 112 -3.89 -1.52 -11.16
CA GLY A 112 -3.62 -2.50 -12.23
C GLY A 112 -2.81 -1.90 -13.38
N TRP A 113 -3.10 -0.67 -13.79
CA TRP A 113 -2.31 0.02 -14.80
C TRP A 113 -0.88 0.32 -14.34
N VAL A 114 -0.70 0.75 -13.08
CA VAL A 114 0.64 0.97 -12.54
C VAL A 114 1.43 -0.34 -12.49
N GLN A 115 0.81 -1.44 -12.06
CA GLN A 115 1.45 -2.77 -12.04
C GLN A 115 1.90 -3.21 -13.44
N LEU A 116 1.06 -3.04 -14.46
CA LEU A 116 1.38 -3.45 -15.83
C LEU A 116 2.53 -2.64 -16.45
N LEU A 117 2.60 -1.35 -16.15
CA LEU A 117 3.59 -0.47 -16.78
C LEU A 117 4.93 -0.44 -16.02
N ALA A 118 4.89 -0.44 -14.68
CA ALA A 118 6.09 -0.25 -13.87
C ALA A 118 6.82 -1.58 -13.56
N THR A 119 6.09 -2.66 -13.27
CA THR A 119 6.73 -3.90 -12.82
C THR A 119 7.70 -4.53 -13.83
N PRO A 120 7.45 -4.51 -15.15
CA PRO A 120 8.43 -5.01 -16.11
C PRO A 120 9.79 -4.30 -16.06
N VAL A 121 9.82 -3.01 -15.71
CA VAL A 121 11.06 -2.23 -15.63
C VAL A 121 11.95 -2.74 -14.49
N VAL A 122 11.37 -2.96 -13.31
CA VAL A 122 12.17 -3.53 -12.20
C VAL A 122 12.57 -4.97 -12.47
N ALA A 123 11.72 -5.75 -13.14
CA ALA A 123 12.06 -7.13 -13.50
C ALA A 123 13.32 -7.16 -14.37
N ILE A 124 13.41 -6.30 -15.40
CA ILE A 124 14.61 -6.16 -16.23
C ILE A 124 15.80 -5.68 -15.39
N THR A 125 15.63 -4.67 -14.53
CA THR A 125 16.68 -4.15 -13.66
C THR A 125 17.29 -5.25 -12.77
N LEU A 126 16.44 -6.08 -12.16
CA LEU A 126 16.87 -7.18 -11.31
C LEU A 126 17.58 -8.28 -12.10
N LEU A 127 17.13 -8.58 -13.33
CA LEU A 127 17.83 -9.51 -14.22
C LEU A 127 19.20 -8.96 -14.65
N MET A 128 19.32 -7.67 -14.96
CA MET A 128 20.61 -7.02 -15.27
C MET A 128 21.56 -7.10 -14.05
N LEU A 129 21.07 -6.84 -12.84
CA LEU A 129 21.87 -6.98 -11.61
C LEU A 129 22.36 -8.42 -11.42
N MET A 130 21.49 -9.43 -11.63
CA MET A 130 21.87 -10.82 -11.55
C MET A 130 22.90 -11.19 -12.63
N ALA A 131 22.70 -10.75 -13.87
CA ALA A 131 23.63 -11.00 -14.97
C ALA A 131 25.00 -10.39 -14.67
N GLU A 132 25.05 -9.21 -14.09
CA GLU A 132 26.31 -8.58 -13.69
C GLU A 132 27.02 -9.34 -12.57
N ARG A 133 26.28 -9.85 -11.59
CA ARG A 133 26.83 -10.70 -10.51
C ARG A 133 27.37 -12.05 -11.02
N PHE A 134 26.65 -12.71 -11.93
CA PHE A 134 27.01 -14.06 -12.40
C PHE A 134 28.02 -14.06 -13.55
N PHE A 135 27.88 -13.09 -14.47
CA PHE A 135 28.67 -13.10 -15.71
C PHE A 135 29.69 -11.95 -15.76
N GLY A 136 29.70 -11.05 -14.78
CA GLY A 136 30.64 -9.94 -14.72
C GLY A 136 30.43 -8.88 -15.80
N ILE A 137 29.23 -8.79 -16.38
CA ILE A 137 28.87 -7.78 -17.40
C ILE A 137 28.78 -6.41 -16.69
N GLY A 138 29.40 -5.37 -17.24
CA GLY A 138 29.47 -4.04 -16.64
C GLY A 138 28.28 -3.14 -17.01
N PHE A 139 27.08 -3.44 -16.53
CA PHE A 139 25.93 -2.54 -16.71
C PHE A 139 25.97 -1.36 -15.72
N PHE A 140 26.36 -1.64 -14.49
CA PHE A 140 26.22 -0.71 -13.38
C PHE A 140 27.52 -0.47 -12.61
N ASP A 141 28.50 -1.37 -12.71
CA ASP A 141 29.78 -1.24 -12.01
C ASP A 141 30.72 -0.25 -12.75
N PRO A 142 31.06 0.91 -12.14
CA PRO A 142 31.98 1.87 -12.76
C PRO A 142 33.35 1.29 -13.11
N ALA A 143 33.83 0.31 -12.36
CA ALA A 143 35.10 -0.36 -12.65
C ALA A 143 35.10 -1.13 -13.99
N LYS A 144 33.92 -1.39 -14.54
CA LYS A 144 33.70 -2.08 -15.82
C LYS A 144 33.05 -1.18 -16.88
N GLY A 145 33.00 0.13 -16.64
CA GLY A 145 32.37 1.11 -17.54
C GLY A 145 30.86 1.24 -17.36
N GLY A 146 30.28 0.66 -16.32
CA GLY A 146 28.85 0.77 -16.00
C GLY A 146 28.51 2.06 -15.26
N ASP A 147 27.21 2.32 -15.08
CA ASP A 147 26.69 3.53 -14.46
C ASP A 147 25.73 3.20 -13.29
N PRO A 148 26.13 3.50 -12.02
CA PRO A 148 25.23 3.33 -10.86
C PRO A 148 23.96 4.19 -10.92
N ILE A 149 24.01 5.36 -11.55
CA ILE A 149 22.86 6.25 -11.68
C ILE A 149 21.80 5.61 -12.59
N LEU A 150 22.23 4.89 -13.62
CA LEU A 150 21.32 4.10 -14.47
C LEU A 150 20.56 3.07 -13.64
N PHE A 151 21.23 2.36 -12.71
CA PHE A 151 20.54 1.43 -11.80
C PHE A 151 19.47 2.16 -10.97
N GLU A 152 19.82 3.29 -10.38
CA GLU A 152 18.89 4.03 -9.53
C GLU A 152 17.68 4.52 -10.32
N HIS A 153 17.85 5.03 -11.54
CA HIS A 153 16.72 5.40 -12.42
C HIS A 153 15.82 4.21 -12.72
N LEU A 154 16.37 3.11 -13.18
CA LEU A 154 15.60 1.91 -13.53
C LEU A 154 14.88 1.33 -12.31
N PHE A 155 15.53 1.33 -11.15
CA PHE A 155 14.94 0.86 -9.90
C PHE A 155 13.78 1.76 -9.45
N TRP A 156 13.96 3.09 -9.45
CA TRP A 156 12.96 4.02 -8.94
C TRP A 156 11.81 4.30 -9.91
N ILE A 157 12.00 4.11 -11.22
CA ILE A 157 10.90 4.10 -12.21
C ILE A 157 9.81 3.08 -11.83
N TYR A 158 10.19 2.00 -11.14
CA TYR A 158 9.22 1.09 -10.53
C TYR A 158 8.96 1.41 -9.06
N SER A 159 10.01 1.55 -8.25
CA SER A 159 9.87 1.51 -6.78
C SER A 159 9.13 2.71 -6.23
N HIS A 160 9.07 3.84 -6.95
CA HIS A 160 8.17 4.91 -6.59
C HIS A 160 6.71 4.59 -7.02
N PRO A 161 6.36 4.23 -8.27
CA PRO A 161 5.03 3.71 -8.57
C PRO A 161 4.56 2.57 -7.66
N ALA A 162 5.46 1.73 -7.15
CA ALA A 162 5.13 0.67 -6.20
C ALA A 162 4.48 1.20 -4.91
N VAL A 163 4.88 2.38 -4.41
CA VAL A 163 4.23 2.97 -3.23
C VAL A 163 2.79 3.40 -3.53
N TYR A 164 2.48 3.75 -4.79
CA TYR A 164 1.11 4.01 -5.23
C TYR A 164 0.31 2.72 -5.46
N ILE A 165 0.93 1.63 -5.91
CA ILE A 165 0.33 0.29 -5.91
C ILE A 165 -0.14 -0.09 -4.50
N MET A 166 0.60 0.32 -3.47
CA MET A 166 0.26 0.05 -2.06
C MET A 166 -0.86 0.94 -1.55
N ILE A 167 -0.78 2.26 -1.75
CA ILE A 167 -1.70 3.22 -1.11
C ILE A 167 -3.05 3.35 -1.83
N LEU A 168 -3.11 3.22 -3.17
CA LEU A 168 -4.34 3.39 -3.93
C LEU A 168 -5.47 2.44 -3.49
N PRO A 169 -5.24 1.12 -3.31
CA PRO A 169 -6.25 0.23 -2.77
C PRO A 169 -6.73 0.64 -1.37
N GLY A 170 -5.81 1.09 -0.50
CA GLY A 170 -6.14 1.63 0.82
C GLY A 170 -7.06 2.85 0.74
N MET A 171 -6.77 3.80 -0.16
CA MET A 171 -7.65 4.94 -0.44
C MET A 171 -9.02 4.51 -0.96
N GLY A 172 -9.08 3.42 -1.72
CA GLY A 172 -10.32 2.80 -2.16
C GLY A 172 -11.14 2.28 -0.99
N VAL A 173 -10.52 1.54 -0.07
CA VAL A 173 -11.16 1.04 1.16
C VAL A 173 -11.76 2.18 1.99
N VAL A 174 -11.02 3.26 2.18
CA VAL A 174 -11.52 4.46 2.89
C VAL A 174 -12.78 5.01 2.23
N SER A 175 -12.78 5.07 0.90
CA SER A 175 -13.94 5.55 0.11
C SER A 175 -15.16 4.62 0.20
N GLU A 176 -14.97 3.31 0.45
CA GLU A 176 -16.07 2.37 0.67
C GLU A 176 -16.67 2.49 2.08
N ILE A 177 -15.82 2.66 3.09
CA ILE A 177 -16.25 2.58 4.49
C ILE A 177 -16.90 3.90 4.96
N ILE A 178 -16.38 5.07 4.54
CA ILE A 178 -16.90 6.37 4.97
C ILE A 178 -18.41 6.51 4.73
N PRO A 179 -18.95 6.31 3.51
CA PRO A 179 -20.38 6.51 3.26
C PRO A 179 -21.26 5.57 4.08
N VAL A 180 -20.81 4.34 4.34
CA VAL A 180 -21.53 3.36 5.13
C VAL A 180 -21.68 3.82 6.59
N PHE A 181 -20.56 4.20 7.24
CA PHE A 181 -20.58 4.57 8.66
C PHE A 181 -21.01 6.02 8.92
N ALA A 182 -20.98 6.88 7.89
CA ALA A 182 -21.57 8.21 7.96
C ALA A 182 -23.05 8.25 7.58
N ARG A 183 -23.59 7.14 7.03
CA ARG A 183 -24.97 7.06 6.49
C ARG A 183 -25.26 8.16 5.47
N ARG A 184 -24.27 8.46 4.63
CA ARG A 184 -24.36 9.52 3.61
C ARG A 184 -23.76 9.10 2.29
N THR A 185 -24.32 9.66 1.23
CA THR A 185 -23.72 9.60 -0.09
C THR A 185 -22.35 10.26 -0.07
N ILE A 186 -21.33 9.61 -0.65
CA ILE A 186 -19.98 10.15 -0.69
C ILE A 186 -19.94 11.48 -1.47
N PHE A 187 -19.31 12.48 -0.91
CA PHE A 187 -19.12 13.76 -1.56
C PHE A 187 -18.07 13.67 -2.66
N GLY A 188 -18.33 14.25 -3.82
CA GLY A 188 -17.35 14.36 -4.89
C GLY A 188 -16.93 13.01 -5.52
N TYR A 189 -17.84 12.04 -5.67
CA TYR A 189 -17.56 10.72 -6.24
C TYR A 189 -16.66 10.77 -7.49
N LYS A 190 -17.02 11.59 -8.50
CA LYS A 190 -16.23 11.71 -9.73
C LYS A 190 -14.83 12.28 -9.47
N ALA A 191 -14.72 13.27 -8.59
CA ALA A 191 -13.43 13.84 -8.23
C ALA A 191 -12.50 12.81 -7.57
N ILE A 192 -13.04 11.95 -6.68
CA ILE A 192 -12.28 10.87 -6.05
C ILE A 192 -11.88 9.80 -7.08
N ALA A 193 -12.77 9.43 -8.01
CA ALA A 193 -12.49 8.47 -9.06
C ALA A 193 -11.35 8.96 -9.97
N PHE A 194 -11.47 10.18 -10.49
CA PHE A 194 -10.41 10.77 -11.34
C PHE A 194 -9.12 11.03 -10.58
N SER A 195 -9.18 11.36 -9.29
CA SER A 195 -7.99 11.49 -8.45
C SER A 195 -7.21 10.17 -8.35
N SER A 196 -7.88 9.01 -8.35
CA SER A 196 -7.18 7.72 -8.37
C SER A 196 -6.35 7.53 -9.64
N MET A 197 -6.91 7.89 -10.80
CA MET A 197 -6.20 7.85 -12.08
C MET A 197 -5.09 8.90 -12.15
N ALA A 198 -5.34 10.11 -11.64
CA ALA A 198 -4.35 11.18 -11.60
C ALA A 198 -3.16 10.83 -10.71
N ILE A 199 -3.38 10.22 -9.53
CA ILE A 199 -2.30 9.72 -8.66
C ILE A 199 -1.47 8.67 -9.40
N ALA A 200 -2.10 7.72 -10.10
CA ALA A 200 -1.38 6.69 -10.85
C ALA A 200 -0.50 7.33 -11.94
N LEU A 201 -1.05 8.28 -12.71
CA LEU A 201 -0.33 8.94 -13.80
C LEU A 201 0.81 9.83 -13.29
N VAL A 202 0.51 10.77 -12.37
CA VAL A 202 1.51 11.70 -11.84
C VAL A 202 2.55 10.95 -11.02
N GLY A 203 2.11 9.96 -10.22
CA GLY A 203 3.02 9.11 -9.44
C GLY A 203 4.04 8.36 -10.29
N TYR A 204 3.72 8.07 -11.54
CA TYR A 204 4.68 7.46 -12.46
C TYR A 204 5.79 8.42 -12.92
N LEU A 205 5.61 9.73 -12.79
CA LEU A 205 6.51 10.75 -13.31
C LEU A 205 7.45 11.36 -12.26
N VAL A 206 7.40 10.90 -11.00
CA VAL A 206 8.06 11.61 -9.89
C VAL A 206 9.21 10.83 -9.23
N TRP A 207 9.62 9.70 -9.79
CA TRP A 207 10.62 8.80 -9.18
C TRP A 207 11.95 9.45 -8.80
N GLY A 208 12.37 10.50 -9.52
CA GLY A 208 13.66 11.14 -9.33
C GLY A 208 13.83 11.87 -8.00
N HIS A 209 12.75 12.10 -7.22
CA HIS A 209 12.90 12.65 -5.87
C HIS A 209 13.62 11.68 -4.90
N HIS A 210 13.71 10.40 -5.21
CA HIS A 210 14.54 9.43 -4.49
C HIS A 210 16.04 9.59 -4.78
N MET A 211 16.39 10.42 -5.78
CA MET A 211 17.73 10.55 -6.33
C MET A 211 18.30 11.97 -6.20
N PHE A 212 17.73 12.84 -5.36
CA PHE A 212 18.17 14.23 -5.24
C PHE A 212 19.64 14.39 -4.81
N THR A 213 20.22 13.37 -4.18
CA THR A 213 21.64 13.35 -3.77
C THR A 213 22.49 12.38 -4.59
N SER A 214 22.00 11.82 -5.69
CA SER A 214 22.70 10.81 -6.49
C SER A 214 23.60 11.37 -7.61
N GLY A 215 23.75 12.67 -7.74
CA GLY A 215 24.55 13.25 -8.80
C GLY A 215 23.78 13.60 -10.09
N MET A 216 22.45 13.59 -10.06
CA MET A 216 21.64 14.14 -11.16
C MET A 216 21.92 15.62 -11.40
N SER A 217 21.68 16.10 -12.62
CA SER A 217 21.79 17.53 -12.96
C SER A 217 20.82 18.38 -12.13
N ASP A 218 21.18 19.63 -11.86
CA ASP A 218 20.32 20.56 -11.10
C ASP A 218 18.98 20.79 -11.79
N THR A 219 18.96 20.86 -13.12
CA THR A 219 17.71 20.95 -13.89
C THR A 219 16.81 19.75 -13.64
N SER A 220 17.35 18.52 -13.66
CA SER A 220 16.57 17.30 -13.38
C SER A 220 16.03 17.32 -11.95
N ARG A 221 16.84 17.70 -10.95
CA ARG A 221 16.40 17.82 -9.56
C ARG A 221 15.24 18.81 -9.42
N MET A 222 15.32 19.98 -10.05
CA MET A 222 14.25 21.00 -10.02
C MET A 222 12.97 20.47 -10.66
N VAL A 223 13.05 19.83 -11.82
CA VAL A 223 11.89 19.25 -12.52
C VAL A 223 11.23 18.18 -11.66
N PHE A 224 11.98 17.24 -11.10
CA PHE A 224 11.41 16.21 -10.24
C PHE A 224 10.85 16.77 -8.93
N SER A 225 11.43 17.83 -8.36
CA SER A 225 10.88 18.54 -7.21
C SER A 225 9.50 19.13 -7.54
N LEU A 226 9.38 19.85 -8.66
CA LEU A 226 8.11 20.43 -9.11
C LEU A 226 7.04 19.36 -9.36
N LEU A 227 7.39 18.30 -10.10
CA LEU A 227 6.47 17.20 -10.40
C LEU A 227 5.99 16.51 -9.12
N THR A 228 6.87 16.36 -8.12
CA THR A 228 6.53 15.74 -6.83
C THR A 228 5.43 16.51 -6.10
N PHE A 229 5.44 17.85 -6.13
CA PHE A 229 4.36 18.65 -5.55
C PHE A 229 3.00 18.42 -6.19
N LEU A 230 2.95 18.08 -7.48
CA LEU A 230 1.69 17.82 -8.18
C LEU A 230 0.92 16.62 -7.62
N VAL A 231 1.60 15.66 -6.99
CA VAL A 231 0.94 14.49 -6.34
C VAL A 231 0.04 14.92 -5.17
N ALA A 232 0.38 16.02 -4.50
CA ALA A 232 -0.42 16.53 -3.38
C ALA A 232 -1.83 16.94 -3.81
N VAL A 233 -2.02 17.41 -5.05
CA VAL A 233 -3.32 17.90 -5.53
C VAL A 233 -4.36 16.77 -5.57
N PRO A 234 -4.21 15.68 -6.32
CA PRO A 234 -5.21 14.62 -6.33
C PRO A 234 -5.33 13.89 -4.99
N SER A 235 -4.27 13.82 -4.18
CA SER A 235 -4.32 13.26 -2.83
C SER A 235 -5.14 14.14 -1.90
N GLY A 236 -4.94 15.45 -1.92
CA GLY A 236 -5.71 16.43 -1.16
C GLY A 236 -7.20 16.42 -1.55
N ILE A 237 -7.52 16.32 -2.85
CA ILE A 237 -8.91 16.19 -3.31
C ILE A 237 -9.59 15.00 -2.61
N LYS A 238 -8.94 13.85 -2.52
CA LYS A 238 -9.51 12.69 -1.82
C LYS A 238 -9.76 12.97 -0.34
N VAL A 239 -8.74 13.46 0.38
CA VAL A 239 -8.83 13.73 1.82
C VAL A 239 -9.96 14.73 2.13
N PHE A 240 -10.03 15.85 1.40
CA PHE A 240 -11.09 16.84 1.61
C PHE A 240 -12.49 16.30 1.28
N ASN A 241 -12.63 15.48 0.24
CA ASN A 241 -13.92 14.85 -0.09
C ASN A 241 -14.35 13.83 0.96
N TRP A 242 -13.42 13.06 1.55
CA TRP A 242 -13.74 12.16 2.67
C TRP A 242 -14.22 12.93 3.90
N ILE A 243 -13.53 14.01 4.28
CA ILE A 243 -13.94 14.87 5.40
C ILE A 243 -15.31 15.52 5.12
N ALA A 244 -15.52 16.02 3.90
CA ALA A 244 -16.81 16.60 3.50
C ALA A 244 -17.94 15.57 3.54
N SER A 245 -17.65 14.28 3.29
CA SER A 245 -18.64 13.22 3.37
C SER A 245 -19.11 12.93 4.80
N LEU A 246 -18.31 13.27 5.82
CA LEU A 246 -18.68 13.14 7.23
C LEU A 246 -19.60 14.27 7.71
N TYR A 247 -19.60 15.42 7.04
CA TYR A 247 -20.36 16.59 7.46
C TYR A 247 -21.87 16.31 7.47
N LYS A 248 -22.53 16.53 8.61
CA LYS A 248 -23.95 16.23 8.85
C LYS A 248 -24.32 14.74 8.65
N GLY A 249 -23.37 13.84 8.78
CA GLY A 249 -23.63 12.38 8.77
C GLY A 249 -24.14 11.86 10.11
N SER A 250 -24.87 10.76 10.07
CA SER A 250 -25.23 9.97 11.26
C SER A 250 -24.11 8.96 11.52
N ILE A 251 -23.07 9.40 12.22
CA ILE A 251 -21.82 8.63 12.33
C ILE A 251 -21.96 7.46 13.30
N GLN A 252 -21.66 6.25 12.82
CA GLN A 252 -21.53 5.04 13.63
C GLN A 252 -20.06 4.75 13.92
N VAL A 253 -19.71 4.68 15.21
CA VAL A 253 -18.33 4.54 15.66
C VAL A 253 -18.02 3.08 15.97
N ASP A 254 -17.79 2.27 14.91
CA ASP A 254 -17.33 0.90 15.02
C ASP A 254 -15.88 0.75 14.53
N ALA A 255 -15.27 -0.42 14.78
CA ALA A 255 -13.85 -0.62 14.50
C ALA A 255 -13.44 -0.26 13.05
N PRO A 256 -14.17 -0.64 11.97
CA PRO A 256 -13.78 -0.26 10.62
C PRO A 256 -13.67 1.26 10.44
N PHE A 257 -14.62 2.00 11.00
CA PHE A 257 -14.63 3.46 10.92
C PHE A 257 -13.48 4.10 11.70
N LEU A 258 -13.17 3.59 12.89
CA LEU A 258 -12.04 4.09 13.69
C LEU A 258 -10.70 3.92 12.94
N PHE A 259 -10.48 2.78 12.29
CA PHE A 259 -9.30 2.56 11.47
C PHE A 259 -9.23 3.52 10.27
N VAL A 260 -10.37 3.84 9.64
CA VAL A 260 -10.45 4.84 8.59
C VAL A 260 -10.11 6.24 9.10
N MET A 261 -10.59 6.62 10.29
CA MET A 261 -10.26 7.92 10.89
C MET A 261 -8.77 8.01 11.22
N ALA A 262 -8.17 6.93 11.73
CA ALA A 262 -6.73 6.86 11.91
C ALA A 262 -5.98 6.99 10.59
N PHE A 263 -6.43 6.31 9.53
CA PHE A 263 -5.87 6.48 8.18
C PHE A 263 -5.86 7.96 7.76
N ILE A 264 -7.00 8.64 7.84
CA ILE A 264 -7.09 10.05 7.40
C ILE A 264 -6.11 10.92 8.18
N PHE A 265 -6.02 10.73 9.50
CA PHE A 265 -5.11 11.50 10.34
C PHE A 265 -3.64 11.21 10.02
N LEU A 266 -3.24 9.94 10.02
CA LEU A 266 -1.85 9.52 9.83
C LEU A 266 -1.38 9.80 8.40
N PHE A 267 -2.22 9.50 7.40
CA PHE A 267 -1.92 9.80 6.00
C PHE A 267 -1.80 11.31 5.74
N SER A 268 -2.56 12.15 6.45
CA SER A 268 -2.43 13.61 6.33
C SER A 268 -1.06 14.09 6.83
N ILE A 269 -0.57 13.57 7.97
CA ILE A 269 0.79 13.84 8.45
C ILE A 269 1.83 13.35 7.42
N GLY A 270 1.65 12.12 6.92
CA GLY A 270 2.50 11.55 5.88
C GLY A 270 2.54 12.40 4.61
N GLY A 271 1.39 12.88 4.14
CA GLY A 271 1.29 13.74 2.96
C GLY A 271 1.95 15.11 3.15
N LEU A 272 1.73 15.76 4.30
CA LEU A 272 2.37 17.05 4.61
C LEU A 272 3.89 16.92 4.74
N THR A 273 4.38 15.88 5.40
CA THR A 273 5.84 15.60 5.45
C THR A 273 6.41 15.18 4.09
N GLY A 274 5.56 14.65 3.20
CA GLY A 274 5.89 14.42 1.80
C GLY A 274 6.19 15.69 1.03
N LEU A 275 5.46 16.79 1.29
CA LEU A 275 5.76 18.10 0.71
C LEU A 275 7.12 18.62 1.19
N VAL A 276 7.44 18.44 2.49
CA VAL A 276 8.76 18.79 3.05
C VAL A 276 9.88 18.05 2.31
N GLN A 277 9.70 16.75 2.03
CA GLN A 277 10.70 15.96 1.29
C GLN A 277 10.68 16.20 -0.22
N GLY A 278 9.57 16.61 -0.79
CA GLY A 278 9.45 16.98 -2.20
C GLY A 278 10.22 18.27 -2.55
N ALA A 279 10.38 19.15 -1.58
CA ALA A 279 11.18 20.36 -1.75
C ALA A 279 12.67 20.04 -1.74
N LEU A 280 13.38 20.34 -2.84
CA LEU A 280 14.79 20.01 -3.01
C LEU A 280 15.65 20.54 -1.86
N ALA A 281 15.44 21.79 -1.43
CA ALA A 281 16.22 22.43 -0.39
C ALA A 281 16.14 21.72 0.97
N THR A 282 14.94 21.27 1.37
CA THR A 282 14.76 20.53 2.62
C THR A 282 15.16 19.07 2.47
N ASN A 283 14.92 18.46 1.29
CA ASN A 283 15.28 17.06 1.04
C ASN A 283 16.77 16.82 1.26
N VAL A 284 17.65 17.70 0.77
CA VAL A 284 19.11 17.55 0.93
C VAL A 284 19.51 17.41 2.40
N HIS A 285 18.83 18.09 3.32
CA HIS A 285 19.14 18.00 4.77
C HIS A 285 18.60 16.73 5.42
N VAL A 286 17.42 16.25 5.00
CA VAL A 286 16.78 15.09 5.63
C VAL A 286 16.99 13.78 4.86
N HIS A 287 17.63 13.86 3.68
CA HIS A 287 17.89 12.67 2.86
C HIS A 287 18.78 11.67 3.60
N GLY A 288 18.39 10.39 3.60
CA GLY A 288 19.13 9.35 4.31
C GLY A 288 19.02 9.37 5.84
N THR A 289 18.16 10.22 6.42
CA THR A 289 17.92 10.30 7.85
C THR A 289 16.64 9.54 8.28
N TYR A 290 16.40 9.45 9.59
CA TYR A 290 15.16 8.88 10.15
C TYR A 290 13.89 9.68 9.80
N PHE A 291 14.01 10.92 9.35
CA PHE A 291 12.87 11.69 8.83
C PHE A 291 12.19 10.99 7.66
N ILE A 292 12.98 10.43 6.73
CA ILE A 292 12.46 9.63 5.61
C ILE A 292 11.74 8.38 6.13
N VAL A 293 12.31 7.71 7.15
CA VAL A 293 11.72 6.52 7.76
C VAL A 293 10.35 6.85 8.36
N ALA A 294 10.26 7.94 9.13
CA ALA A 294 9.01 8.41 9.69
C ALA A 294 7.98 8.69 8.57
N HIS A 295 8.36 9.48 7.56
CA HIS A 295 7.47 9.86 6.46
C HIS A 295 6.87 8.64 5.76
N PHE A 296 7.68 7.71 5.28
CA PHE A 296 7.12 6.59 4.52
C PHE A 296 6.31 5.63 5.39
N HIS A 297 6.59 5.54 6.71
CA HIS A 297 5.73 4.77 7.60
C HIS A 297 4.39 5.44 7.87
N TYR A 298 4.34 6.77 7.98
CA TYR A 298 3.06 7.48 8.06
C TYR A 298 2.19 7.30 6.81
N VAL A 299 2.82 7.22 5.62
CA VAL A 299 2.09 6.94 4.36
C VAL A 299 1.77 5.46 4.22
N MET A 300 2.76 4.56 4.45
CA MET A 300 2.63 3.14 4.18
C MET A 300 1.90 2.41 5.31
N PHE A 301 2.40 2.48 6.55
CA PHE A 301 1.75 1.81 7.67
C PHE A 301 0.53 2.60 8.15
N GLY A 302 0.69 3.89 8.44
CA GLY A 302 -0.40 4.77 8.84
C GLY A 302 -1.49 4.90 7.77
N GLY A 303 -1.11 4.88 6.50
CA GLY A 303 -2.02 4.79 5.36
C GLY A 303 -2.42 3.34 5.06
N THR A 304 -1.63 2.60 4.27
CA THR A 304 -2.02 1.31 3.70
C THR A 304 -2.41 0.26 4.74
N VAL A 305 -1.62 0.11 5.83
CA VAL A 305 -1.88 -0.95 6.81
C VAL A 305 -3.10 -0.62 7.68
N PHE A 306 -3.31 0.64 8.08
CA PHE A 306 -4.55 1.01 8.78
C PHE A 306 -5.79 0.85 7.90
N ALA A 307 -5.69 1.18 6.59
CA ALA A 307 -6.77 0.88 5.64
C ALA A 307 -6.99 -0.63 5.48
N PHE A 308 -5.93 -1.43 5.48
CA PHE A 308 -6.04 -2.90 5.47
C PHE A 308 -6.73 -3.43 6.72
N PHE A 309 -6.42 -2.90 7.90
CA PHE A 309 -7.12 -3.26 9.13
C PHE A 309 -8.60 -2.84 9.10
N ALA A 310 -8.89 -1.65 8.56
CA ALA A 310 -10.28 -1.24 8.31
C ALA A 310 -11.01 -2.23 7.39
N ALA A 311 -10.38 -2.61 6.27
CA ALA A 311 -10.90 -3.57 5.31
C ALA A 311 -11.12 -4.95 5.94
N LEU A 312 -10.13 -5.42 6.72
CA LEU A 312 -10.21 -6.71 7.41
C LEU A 312 -11.41 -6.76 8.36
N HIS A 313 -11.63 -5.73 9.16
CA HIS A 313 -12.79 -5.65 10.05
C HIS A 313 -14.10 -5.44 9.29
N TYR A 314 -14.12 -4.64 8.22
CA TYR A 314 -15.31 -4.36 7.43
C TYR A 314 -15.81 -5.59 6.68
N TRP A 315 -14.92 -6.32 5.98
CA TRP A 315 -15.27 -7.50 5.22
C TRP A 315 -15.13 -8.82 5.99
N TYR A 316 -14.70 -8.80 7.26
CA TYR A 316 -14.60 -9.99 8.09
C TYR A 316 -15.90 -10.81 8.12
N PRO A 317 -17.09 -10.20 8.36
CA PRO A 317 -18.36 -10.92 8.32
C PRO A 317 -18.62 -11.59 6.97
N LYS A 318 -18.28 -10.91 5.88
CA LYS A 318 -18.44 -11.42 4.51
C LYS A 318 -17.50 -12.58 4.21
N MET A 319 -16.26 -12.54 4.68
CA MET A 319 -15.24 -13.56 4.44
C MET A 319 -15.51 -14.85 5.23
N PHE A 320 -15.92 -14.72 6.49
CA PHE A 320 -15.95 -15.83 7.43
C PHE A 320 -17.36 -16.18 7.93
N GLY A 321 -18.36 -15.39 7.63
CA GLY A 321 -19.73 -15.59 8.12
C GLY A 321 -19.88 -15.43 9.64
N LYS A 322 -18.91 -14.82 10.29
CA LYS A 322 -18.85 -14.62 11.74
C LYS A 322 -18.63 -13.15 12.08
N MET A 323 -19.12 -12.72 13.24
CA MET A 323 -18.80 -11.40 13.80
C MET A 323 -17.68 -11.51 14.84
N TYR A 324 -16.77 -10.54 14.84
CA TYR A 324 -15.78 -10.34 15.89
C TYR A 324 -16.34 -9.40 16.98
N GLU A 325 -15.72 -9.39 18.16
CA GLU A 325 -16.13 -8.52 19.25
C GLU A 325 -15.64 -7.08 19.04
N GLN A 326 -16.56 -6.11 19.12
CA GLN A 326 -16.26 -4.69 18.90
C GLN A 326 -15.37 -4.07 19.99
N ARG A 327 -15.54 -4.49 21.27
CA ARG A 327 -14.76 -3.92 22.37
C ARG A 327 -13.25 -4.21 22.25
N PRO A 328 -12.81 -5.46 22.09
CA PRO A 328 -11.38 -5.75 21.83
C PRO A 328 -10.87 -5.10 20.53
N ALA A 329 -11.69 -5.02 19.47
CA ALA A 329 -11.28 -4.37 18.25
C ALA A 329 -11.01 -2.86 18.42
N LYS A 330 -11.87 -2.16 19.18
CA LYS A 330 -11.67 -0.74 19.53
C LYS A 330 -10.46 -0.56 20.47
N LEU A 331 -10.25 -1.47 21.42
CA LEU A 331 -9.07 -1.46 22.29
C LEU A 331 -7.78 -1.64 21.46
N ALA A 332 -7.77 -2.60 20.55
CA ALA A 332 -6.64 -2.80 19.61
C ALA A 332 -6.33 -1.53 18.81
N TRP A 333 -7.36 -0.85 18.30
CA TRP A 333 -7.19 0.42 17.60
C TRP A 333 -6.50 1.48 18.46
N VAL A 334 -6.88 1.61 19.73
CA VAL A 334 -6.23 2.57 20.66
C VAL A 334 -4.75 2.28 20.79
N PHE A 335 -4.38 1.01 21.06
CA PHE A 335 -2.98 0.62 21.19
C PHE A 335 -2.21 0.81 19.88
N LEU A 336 -2.79 0.43 18.76
CA LEU A 336 -2.18 0.60 17.45
C LEU A 336 -1.95 2.07 17.10
N PHE A 337 -2.94 2.94 17.35
CA PHE A 337 -2.84 4.36 17.04
C PHE A 337 -1.82 5.07 17.94
N ILE A 338 -1.86 4.82 19.25
CA ILE A 338 -0.90 5.42 20.20
C ILE A 338 0.50 4.88 19.92
N GLY A 339 0.66 3.55 19.84
CA GLY A 339 1.95 2.91 19.60
C GLY A 339 2.59 3.36 18.31
N PHE A 340 1.79 3.50 17.24
CA PHE A 340 2.27 4.01 15.96
C PHE A 340 2.84 5.44 16.08
N ASN A 341 2.11 6.35 16.72
CA ASN A 341 2.58 7.73 16.86
C ASN A 341 3.81 7.83 17.78
N LEU A 342 3.87 7.11 18.88
CA LEU A 342 5.07 7.06 19.74
C LEU A 342 6.27 6.52 18.95
N LEU A 343 6.08 5.47 18.15
CA LEU A 343 7.14 4.85 17.37
C LEU A 343 7.67 5.78 16.28
N TYR A 344 6.79 6.30 15.42
CA TYR A 344 7.23 6.97 14.20
C TYR A 344 7.28 8.49 14.30
N PHE A 345 6.55 9.14 15.21
CA PHE A 345 6.65 10.59 15.36
C PHE A 345 8.01 11.01 15.95
N SER A 346 8.54 10.24 16.91
CA SER A 346 9.89 10.46 17.44
C SER A 346 10.98 10.33 16.38
N MET A 347 10.75 9.51 15.33
CA MET A 347 11.69 9.40 14.22
C MET A 347 11.73 10.65 13.32
N PHE A 348 10.67 11.47 13.28
CA PHE A 348 10.75 12.79 12.63
C PHE A 348 11.73 13.69 13.36
N ILE A 349 11.70 13.69 14.69
CA ILE A 349 12.64 14.47 15.53
C ILE A 349 14.06 14.00 15.28
N LEU A 350 14.30 12.68 15.42
CA LEU A 350 15.62 12.07 15.16
C LEU A 350 16.17 12.44 13.79
N GLY A 351 15.33 12.34 12.76
CA GLY A 351 15.77 12.63 11.41
C GLY A 351 16.00 14.12 11.14
N TRP A 352 15.22 14.99 11.77
CA TRP A 352 15.42 16.44 11.70
C TRP A 352 16.70 16.89 12.39
N GLU A 353 17.04 16.24 13.50
CA GLU A 353 18.32 16.43 14.22
C GLU A 353 19.50 15.75 13.53
N GLY A 354 19.30 15.10 12.40
CA GLY A 354 20.36 14.56 11.54
C GLY A 354 20.73 13.10 11.81
N MET A 355 19.97 12.34 12.63
CA MET A 355 20.26 10.93 12.83
C MET A 355 20.12 10.15 11.51
N PRO A 356 21.21 9.52 10.99
CA PRO A 356 21.15 8.76 9.77
C PRO A 356 20.40 7.44 9.96
N ARG A 357 19.73 6.96 8.90
CA ARG A 357 19.12 5.63 8.86
C ARG A 357 20.16 4.55 8.52
N ARG A 358 19.85 3.30 8.82
CA ARG A 358 20.67 2.11 8.47
C ARG A 358 22.01 2.01 9.19
N TYR A 359 22.13 2.60 10.39
CA TYR A 359 23.28 2.44 11.26
C TYR A 359 22.95 1.43 12.36
N TYR A 360 23.98 0.70 12.81
CA TYR A 360 23.83 -0.29 13.87
C TYR A 360 23.81 0.34 15.26
N ASP A 361 24.34 1.58 15.39
CA ASP A 361 24.42 2.32 16.62
C ASP A 361 24.25 3.83 16.38
N TYR A 362 24.01 4.62 17.42
CA TYR A 362 23.75 6.05 17.32
C TYR A 362 24.38 6.83 18.50
N LEU A 363 24.53 8.14 18.33
CA LEU A 363 25.10 9.02 19.35
C LEU A 363 24.19 9.14 20.58
N PRO A 364 24.75 9.39 21.80
CA PRO A 364 23.99 9.47 23.06
C PRO A 364 22.86 10.49 23.03
N GLU A 365 22.96 11.57 22.27
CA GLU A 365 21.94 12.61 22.10
C GLU A 365 20.63 12.06 21.52
N PHE A 366 20.68 10.98 20.75
CA PHE A 366 19.52 10.33 20.17
C PHE A 366 18.85 9.27 21.07
N ASN A 367 19.39 9.01 22.29
CA ASN A 367 18.89 7.96 23.17
C ASN A 367 17.42 8.13 23.54
N THR A 368 17.01 9.33 23.98
CA THR A 368 15.63 9.55 24.45
C THR A 368 14.58 9.34 23.37
N PRO A 369 14.68 9.93 22.16
CA PRO A 369 13.71 9.65 21.10
C PRO A 369 13.74 8.18 20.64
N ASN A 370 14.90 7.50 20.61
CA ASN A 370 14.97 6.08 20.28
C ASN A 370 14.28 5.20 21.37
N LEU A 371 14.42 5.56 22.64
CA LEU A 371 13.72 4.87 23.72
C LEU A 371 12.19 5.04 23.57
N ILE A 372 11.71 6.24 23.25
CA ILE A 372 10.28 6.50 23.00
C ILE A 372 9.81 5.65 21.81
N SER A 373 10.58 5.59 20.73
CA SER A 373 10.30 4.72 19.57
C SER A 373 10.19 3.25 19.98
N THR A 374 11.10 2.77 20.81
CA THR A 374 11.11 1.38 21.30
C THR A 374 9.86 1.08 22.12
N ILE A 375 9.50 1.94 23.07
CA ILE A 375 8.27 1.80 23.85
C ILE A 375 7.04 1.82 22.92
N GLY A 376 7.01 2.73 21.96
CA GLY A 376 5.96 2.80 20.94
C GLY A 376 5.80 1.49 20.17
N SER A 377 6.91 0.83 19.81
CA SER A 377 6.88 -0.46 19.11
C SER A 377 6.25 -1.57 19.96
N TRP A 378 6.50 -1.60 21.26
CA TRP A 378 5.88 -2.57 22.17
C TRP A 378 4.38 -2.34 22.32
N VAL A 379 3.96 -1.07 22.45
CA VAL A 379 2.54 -0.70 22.49
C VAL A 379 1.83 -1.10 21.19
N LEU A 380 2.47 -0.84 20.05
CA LEU A 380 1.95 -1.24 18.75
C LEU A 380 1.84 -2.77 18.63
N ALA A 381 2.85 -3.51 19.07
CA ALA A 381 2.85 -4.97 19.06
C ALA A 381 1.72 -5.53 19.95
N ALA A 382 1.47 -4.96 21.12
CA ALA A 382 0.34 -5.32 21.97
C ALA A 382 -1.00 -5.09 21.25
N GLY A 383 -1.15 -3.97 20.52
CA GLY A 383 -2.32 -3.69 19.69
C GLY A 383 -2.53 -4.73 18.59
N LEU A 384 -1.47 -5.13 17.89
CA LEU A 384 -1.51 -6.21 16.89
C LEU A 384 -1.95 -7.54 17.52
N PHE A 385 -1.38 -7.89 18.67
CA PHE A 385 -1.75 -9.11 19.37
C PHE A 385 -3.24 -9.13 19.74
N ILE A 386 -3.75 -8.05 20.35
CA ILE A 386 -5.18 -7.94 20.71
C ILE A 386 -6.06 -8.07 19.46
N MET A 387 -5.72 -7.38 18.38
CA MET A 387 -6.47 -7.41 17.15
C MET A 387 -6.54 -8.82 16.54
N PHE A 388 -5.40 -9.45 16.33
CA PHE A 388 -5.36 -10.77 15.72
C PHE A 388 -5.94 -11.85 16.62
N TYR A 389 -5.72 -11.76 17.93
CA TYR A 389 -6.38 -12.66 18.88
C TYR A 389 -7.91 -12.57 18.75
N ASN A 390 -8.48 -11.36 18.76
CA ASN A 390 -9.93 -11.16 18.62
C ASN A 390 -10.45 -11.74 17.30
N LEU A 391 -9.78 -11.47 16.19
CA LEU A 391 -10.21 -11.97 14.88
C LEU A 391 -10.07 -13.49 14.76
N ILE A 392 -9.00 -14.09 15.26
CA ILE A 392 -8.80 -15.55 15.24
C ILE A 392 -9.81 -16.23 16.18
N HIS A 393 -10.00 -15.71 17.40
CA HIS A 393 -10.98 -16.22 18.34
C HIS A 393 -12.39 -16.21 17.76
N ALA A 394 -12.76 -15.15 17.03
CA ALA A 394 -14.06 -15.02 16.39
C ALA A 394 -14.31 -16.08 15.29
N LEU A 395 -13.27 -16.68 14.69
CA LEU A 395 -13.47 -17.79 13.74
C LEU A 395 -14.13 -19.01 14.41
N PHE A 396 -13.87 -19.20 15.71
CA PHE A 396 -14.37 -20.36 16.45
C PHE A 396 -15.63 -20.00 17.27
N THR A 397 -15.63 -18.87 17.94
CA THR A 397 -16.65 -18.49 18.95
C THR A 397 -17.59 -17.36 18.49
N GLY A 398 -17.26 -16.66 17.40
CA GLY A 398 -18.04 -15.51 16.94
C GLY A 398 -19.47 -15.87 16.57
N GLU A 399 -20.40 -14.96 16.81
CA GLU A 399 -21.78 -15.09 16.39
C GLU A 399 -21.89 -15.14 14.85
N LYS A 400 -22.93 -15.81 14.34
CA LYS A 400 -23.20 -15.86 12.90
C LYS A 400 -23.50 -14.45 12.40
N ALA A 401 -22.78 -14.01 11.39
CA ALA A 401 -22.99 -12.71 10.80
C ALA A 401 -24.25 -12.67 9.93
N ALA A 402 -24.94 -11.54 9.98
CA ALA A 402 -25.97 -11.23 8.98
C ALA A 402 -25.33 -11.08 7.57
N SER A 403 -26.14 -11.21 6.51
CA SER A 403 -25.66 -11.00 5.14
C SER A 403 -25.11 -9.57 4.93
N ASN A 404 -25.71 -8.59 5.60
CA ASN A 404 -25.31 -7.17 5.54
C ASN A 404 -25.37 -6.53 6.94
N PRO A 405 -24.36 -6.76 7.80
CA PRO A 405 -24.38 -6.24 9.17
C PRO A 405 -24.18 -4.72 9.25
N TRP A 406 -23.69 -4.10 8.17
CA TRP A 406 -23.39 -2.68 8.11
C TRP A 406 -24.46 -1.85 7.39
N GLU A 407 -25.50 -2.48 6.83
CA GLU A 407 -26.50 -1.84 5.96
C GLU A 407 -25.84 -1.08 4.78
N ALA A 408 -24.78 -1.66 4.23
CA ALA A 408 -24.06 -1.11 3.11
C ALA A 408 -24.82 -1.31 1.79
N ALA A 409 -24.58 -0.42 0.81
CA ALA A 409 -25.35 -0.38 -0.43
C ALA A 409 -24.70 -1.12 -1.62
N THR A 410 -23.43 -1.53 -1.49
CA THR A 410 -22.66 -2.18 -2.55
C THR A 410 -23.04 -3.65 -2.75
N LEU A 411 -22.73 -4.20 -3.94
CA LEU A 411 -23.25 -5.51 -4.37
C LEU A 411 -22.80 -6.68 -3.48
N GLU A 412 -21.60 -6.64 -2.94
CA GLU A 412 -21.07 -7.69 -2.06
C GLU A 412 -21.94 -7.90 -0.81
N TRP A 413 -22.71 -6.89 -0.41
CA TRP A 413 -23.61 -6.98 0.73
C TRP A 413 -25.03 -7.47 0.38
N GLN A 414 -25.29 -7.72 -0.92
CA GLN A 414 -26.56 -8.27 -1.41
C GLN A 414 -26.55 -9.80 -1.53
N THR A 415 -25.47 -10.46 -1.15
CA THR A 415 -25.33 -11.92 -1.12
C THR A 415 -25.08 -12.44 0.29
N ALA A 416 -25.17 -13.76 0.49
CA ALA A 416 -24.94 -14.41 1.78
C ALA A 416 -23.54 -14.13 2.34
N SER A 417 -23.34 -14.34 3.64
CA SER A 417 -22.06 -14.26 4.34
C SER A 417 -21.74 -15.62 4.96
N PRO A 418 -20.74 -16.39 4.46
CA PRO A 418 -19.92 -16.14 3.26
C PRO A 418 -20.72 -16.20 1.95
N PRO A 419 -20.24 -15.59 0.85
CA PRO A 419 -20.90 -15.70 -0.44
C PRO A 419 -20.78 -17.12 -1.01
N PRO A 420 -21.71 -17.57 -1.87
CA PRO A 420 -21.58 -18.82 -2.61
C PRO A 420 -20.39 -18.75 -3.59
N THR A 421 -19.98 -19.91 -4.13
CA THR A 421 -18.82 -20.04 -5.01
C THR A 421 -18.91 -19.09 -6.23
N GLU A 422 -20.09 -18.95 -6.81
CA GLU A 422 -20.37 -18.08 -7.96
C GLU A 422 -20.75 -16.64 -7.55
N ASN A 423 -20.58 -16.25 -6.28
CA ASN A 423 -20.96 -14.98 -5.66
C ASN A 423 -22.47 -14.68 -5.66
N PHE A 424 -23.16 -14.94 -6.76
CA PHE A 424 -24.60 -14.73 -6.91
C PHE A 424 -25.23 -15.91 -7.66
N GLU A 425 -26.40 -16.36 -7.22
CA GLU A 425 -27.23 -17.32 -8.00
C GLU A 425 -27.69 -16.68 -9.32
N LYS A 426 -28.01 -15.38 -9.28
CA LYS A 426 -28.32 -14.56 -10.45
C LYS A 426 -27.61 -13.22 -10.29
N ILE A 427 -26.82 -12.84 -11.30
CA ILE A 427 -26.09 -11.56 -11.28
C ILE A 427 -27.10 -10.41 -11.17
N PRO A 428 -26.99 -9.53 -10.15
CA PRO A 428 -27.90 -8.40 -10.00
C PRO A 428 -27.65 -7.33 -11.08
N GLU A 429 -28.72 -6.67 -11.51
CA GLU A 429 -28.63 -5.52 -12.40
C GLU A 429 -28.37 -4.23 -11.60
N VAL A 430 -27.34 -3.48 -11.95
CA VAL A 430 -26.96 -2.23 -11.29
C VAL A 430 -27.73 -1.06 -11.90
N THR A 431 -28.76 -0.61 -11.21
CA THR A 431 -29.59 0.51 -11.66
C THR A 431 -29.22 1.85 -11.03
N LYS A 432 -28.51 1.84 -9.89
CA LYS A 432 -28.18 3.02 -9.07
C LYS A 432 -26.68 3.10 -8.81
N GLY A 433 -26.20 4.27 -8.36
CA GLY A 433 -24.83 4.45 -7.90
C GLY A 433 -24.55 3.67 -6.59
N PRO A 434 -23.26 3.38 -6.29
CA PRO A 434 -22.90 2.46 -5.19
C PRO A 434 -23.10 3.05 -3.79
N TYR A 435 -23.28 4.35 -3.63
CA TYR A 435 -23.31 5.04 -2.34
C TYR A 435 -24.55 5.89 -2.12
N GLN A 436 -25.70 5.43 -2.60
CA GLN A 436 -26.96 6.13 -2.38
C GLN A 436 -27.55 5.75 -1.02
N PHE A 437 -27.14 6.46 0.02
CA PHE A 437 -27.82 6.49 1.32
C PHE A 437 -28.91 7.58 1.30
N ARG A 438 -30.02 7.33 1.98
CA ARG A 438 -31.16 8.27 2.05
C ARG A 438 -30.83 9.51 2.87
#